data_38c830a006c8737c51b9f9b4dbb04a74
#
_entry.id   38c830a006c8737c51b9f9b4dbb04a74
#
_cell.length_a   1.000
_cell.length_b   1.000
_cell.length_c   1.000
_cell.angle_alpha   90.00
_cell.angle_beta   90.00
_cell.angle_gamma   90.00
#
_symmetry.space_group_name_H-M   'P 1'
#
loop_
_entity.id
_entity.type
_entity.pdbx_description
1 polymer ?
#
loop_
_entity_poly.entity_id
_entity_poly.type
_entity_poly.pdbx_seq_one_letter_code
_entity_poly.pdbx_strand_id
1 'polypeptide(L)'
;MHDDAQDWYGPDAATFGDRVAAAREQAGMTQGQLAKRLGVKLKTLKDWEQDISEPRANRLSMMAGLLNVSFMWLLNGEGEGVSNPEDDTTIAPEINDILIEIREMKATMKTQADKLGRLEKKLRLKLMEESV
;
A
#
# COMPACT_ATOMS: atom_id res chain seq x y z
N MET A 1 -17.27 -17.83 -6.43
CA MET A 1 -16.11 -17.24 -7.07
C MET A 1 -15.64 -16.03 -6.26
N HIS A 2 -14.38 -15.95 -6.04
CA HIS A 2 -13.84 -14.81 -5.34
C HIS A 2 -13.98 -13.52 -6.17
N ASP A 3 -14.42 -12.45 -5.55
CA ASP A 3 -14.55 -11.16 -6.19
C ASP A 3 -13.38 -10.28 -5.76
N ASP A 4 -12.40 -10.10 -6.65
CA ASP A 4 -11.22 -9.30 -6.37
C ASP A 4 -11.54 -7.85 -6.06
N ALA A 5 -12.68 -7.35 -6.55
CA ALA A 5 -13.12 -5.99 -6.28
C ALA A 5 -13.45 -5.76 -4.80
N GLN A 6 -13.68 -6.83 -4.03
CA GLN A 6 -13.96 -6.75 -2.61
C GLN A 6 -12.73 -6.91 -1.73
N ASP A 7 -11.57 -7.17 -2.31
CA ASP A 7 -10.33 -7.28 -1.56
C ASP A 7 -9.70 -5.90 -1.37
N TRP A 8 -10.04 -5.27 -0.25
CA TRP A 8 -9.62 -3.89 0.06
C TRP A 8 -8.11 -3.74 0.23
N TYR A 9 -7.43 -4.80 0.69
CA TYR A 9 -6.00 -4.74 0.99
C TYR A 9 -5.16 -5.59 0.04
N GLY A 10 -5.76 -6.04 -1.05
CA GLY A 10 -5.07 -6.84 -2.06
C GLY A 10 -4.12 -6.00 -2.92
N PRO A 11 -3.39 -6.67 -3.83
CA PRO A 11 -2.33 -6.02 -4.60
C PRO A 11 -2.77 -4.83 -5.42
N ASP A 12 -4.02 -4.85 -5.91
CA ASP A 12 -4.54 -3.80 -6.79
C ASP A 12 -5.34 -2.74 -6.04
N ALA A 13 -5.71 -3.01 -4.79
CA ALA A 13 -6.61 -2.14 -4.02
C ALA A 13 -5.89 -1.29 -2.98
N ALA A 14 -4.74 -1.72 -2.51
CA ALA A 14 -4.03 -1.04 -1.43
C ALA A 14 -2.54 -1.02 -1.67
N THR A 15 -1.89 -0.02 -1.10
CA THR A 15 -0.43 0.07 -1.10
C THR A 15 0.14 -0.71 0.08
N PHE A 16 1.45 -0.89 0.09
CA PHE A 16 2.15 -1.45 1.25
C PHE A 16 1.83 -0.64 2.52
N GLY A 17 1.91 0.69 2.44
CA GLY A 17 1.63 1.55 3.58
C GLY A 17 0.21 1.40 4.09
N ASP A 18 -0.76 1.23 3.20
CA ASP A 18 -2.16 0.98 3.57
C ASP A 18 -2.28 -0.32 4.37
N ARG A 19 -1.58 -1.37 3.94
CA ARG A 19 -1.63 -2.66 4.64
C ARG A 19 -0.98 -2.59 6.01
N VAL A 20 0.14 -1.89 6.13
CA VAL A 20 0.79 -1.68 7.43
C VAL A 20 -0.15 -0.96 8.38
N ALA A 21 -0.75 0.13 7.93
CA ALA A 21 -1.67 0.91 8.77
C ALA A 21 -2.87 0.07 9.22
N ALA A 22 -3.45 -0.68 8.30
CA ALA A 22 -4.61 -1.53 8.61
C ALA A 22 -4.25 -2.63 9.61
N ALA A 23 -3.12 -3.30 9.42
CA ALA A 23 -2.70 -4.36 10.34
C ALA A 23 -2.36 -3.79 11.72
N ARG A 24 -1.73 -2.62 11.76
CA ARG A 24 -1.43 -1.94 13.01
C ARG A 24 -2.71 -1.59 13.79
N GLU A 25 -3.68 -1.02 13.09
CA GLU A 25 -4.96 -0.65 13.71
C GLU A 25 -5.72 -1.88 14.19
N GLN A 26 -5.72 -2.96 13.42
CA GLN A 26 -6.34 -4.20 13.83
C GLN A 26 -5.68 -4.77 15.08
N ALA A 27 -4.37 -4.62 15.21
CA ALA A 27 -3.63 -5.06 16.38
C ALA A 27 -3.80 -4.12 17.59
N GLY A 28 -4.52 -3.02 17.43
CA GLY A 28 -4.78 -2.08 18.50
C GLY A 28 -3.59 -1.21 18.89
N MET A 29 -2.66 -1.00 17.96
CA MET A 29 -1.45 -0.21 18.24
C MET A 29 -1.52 1.16 17.62
N THR A 30 -0.97 2.15 18.33
CA THR A 30 -0.69 3.45 17.73
C THR A 30 0.60 3.36 16.91
N GLN A 31 0.84 4.34 16.04
CA GLN A 31 2.09 4.41 15.29
C GLN A 31 3.30 4.44 16.22
N GLY A 32 3.19 5.22 17.30
CA GLY A 32 4.28 5.28 18.28
C GLY A 32 4.57 3.95 18.95
N GLN A 33 3.53 3.17 19.28
CA GLN A 33 3.70 1.87 19.88
C GLN A 33 4.38 0.88 18.93
N LEU A 34 3.96 0.85 17.68
CA LEU A 34 4.57 -0.05 16.70
C LEU A 34 6.02 0.35 16.41
N ALA A 35 6.27 1.65 16.24
CA ALA A 35 7.63 2.15 16.00
C ALA A 35 8.56 1.75 17.14
N LYS A 36 8.10 1.88 18.37
CA LYS A 36 8.89 1.50 19.55
C LYS A 36 9.22 0.01 19.55
N ARG A 37 8.24 -0.83 19.25
CA ARG A 37 8.43 -2.29 19.21
C ARG A 37 9.37 -2.72 18.09
N LEU A 38 9.36 -2.01 16.98
CA LEU A 38 10.26 -2.29 15.86
C LEU A 38 11.66 -1.70 16.07
N GLY A 39 11.81 -0.80 17.03
CA GLY A 39 13.08 -0.13 17.26
C GLY A 39 13.41 0.91 16.21
N VAL A 40 12.39 1.56 15.64
CA VAL A 40 12.56 2.60 14.64
C VAL A 40 11.95 3.91 15.14
N LYS A 41 12.31 5.00 14.49
CA LYS A 41 11.75 6.31 14.81
C LYS A 41 10.29 6.38 14.32
N LEU A 42 9.49 7.17 15.02
CA LEU A 42 8.10 7.39 14.63
C LEU A 42 8.00 7.92 13.20
N LYS A 43 8.88 8.86 12.83
CA LYS A 43 8.90 9.40 11.49
C LYS A 43 9.14 8.31 10.44
N THR A 44 10.02 7.36 10.75
CA THR A 44 10.30 6.24 9.85
C THR A 44 9.04 5.41 9.59
N LEU A 45 8.29 5.09 10.64
CA LEU A 45 7.06 4.32 10.49
C LEU A 45 6.01 5.12 9.72
N LYS A 46 5.87 6.41 10.01
CA LYS A 46 4.94 7.28 9.27
C LYS A 46 5.27 7.31 7.79
N ASP A 47 6.56 7.39 7.44
CA ASP A 47 7.00 7.38 6.05
C ASP A 47 6.65 6.06 5.38
N TRP A 48 6.79 4.94 6.07
CA TRP A 48 6.38 3.63 5.53
C TRP A 48 4.87 3.57 5.27
N GLU A 49 4.07 4.07 6.21
CA GLU A 49 2.60 4.04 6.06
C GLU A 49 2.12 4.99 4.97
N GLN A 50 2.88 6.01 4.65
CA GLN A 50 2.56 6.97 3.58
C GLN A 50 3.25 6.62 2.25
N ASP A 51 3.91 5.48 2.18
CA ASP A 51 4.61 5.01 0.98
C ASP A 51 5.71 5.95 0.50
N ILE A 52 6.28 6.73 1.42
CA ILE A 52 7.42 7.61 1.14
C ILE A 52 8.71 6.79 1.09
N SER A 53 8.81 5.79 1.96
CA SER A 53 9.94 4.87 2.00
C SER A 53 9.45 3.47 2.33
N GLU A 54 10.33 2.48 2.20
CA GLU A 54 10.01 1.08 2.47
C GLU A 54 10.99 0.48 3.47
N PRO A 55 10.52 -0.42 4.35
CA PRO A 55 11.42 -1.11 5.26
C PRO A 55 12.26 -2.16 4.53
N ARG A 56 13.40 -2.48 5.12
CA ARG A 56 14.22 -3.59 4.65
C ARG A 56 13.61 -4.90 5.12
N ALA A 57 14.06 -6.01 4.51
CA ALA A 57 13.48 -7.33 4.72
C ALA A 57 13.42 -7.73 6.20
N ASN A 58 14.45 -7.43 6.99
CA ASN A 58 14.47 -7.81 8.41
C ASN A 58 13.39 -7.07 9.21
N ARG A 59 13.20 -5.78 8.95
CA ARG A 59 12.15 -5.01 9.61
C ARG A 59 10.77 -5.45 9.14
N LEU A 60 10.65 -5.74 7.85
CA LEU A 60 9.41 -6.24 7.27
C LEU A 60 9.00 -7.57 7.92
N SER A 61 9.95 -8.47 8.11
CA SER A 61 9.72 -9.75 8.75
C SER A 61 9.31 -9.59 10.22
N MET A 62 9.99 -8.70 10.96
CA MET A 62 9.61 -8.38 12.33
C MET A 62 8.20 -7.82 12.41
N MET A 63 7.87 -6.92 11.50
CA MET A 63 6.57 -6.28 11.43
C MET A 63 5.47 -7.31 11.21
N ALA A 64 5.67 -8.22 10.27
CA ALA A 64 4.71 -9.28 9.99
C ALA A 64 4.44 -10.12 11.24
N GLY A 65 5.48 -10.47 11.97
CA GLY A 65 5.35 -11.22 13.21
C GLY A 65 4.61 -10.44 14.30
N LEU A 66 4.96 -9.18 14.50
CA LEU A 66 4.31 -8.34 15.51
C LEU A 66 2.84 -8.09 15.20
N LEU A 67 2.50 -7.95 13.93
CA LEU A 67 1.14 -7.64 13.49
C LEU A 67 0.31 -8.89 13.23
N ASN A 68 0.92 -10.06 13.33
CA ASN A 68 0.26 -11.35 13.11
C ASN A 68 -0.41 -11.46 11.74
N VAL A 69 0.33 -11.05 10.73
CA VAL A 69 -0.07 -11.19 9.32
C VAL A 69 1.04 -11.91 8.58
N SER A 70 0.72 -12.46 7.40
CA SER A 70 1.77 -13.12 6.62
C SER A 70 2.70 -12.09 5.99
N PHE A 71 3.97 -12.49 5.83
CA PHE A 71 4.97 -11.67 5.18
C PHE A 71 4.53 -11.29 3.76
N MET A 72 4.02 -12.26 3.01
CA MET A 72 3.59 -12.02 1.63
C MET A 72 2.38 -11.09 1.56
N TRP A 73 1.45 -11.22 2.51
CA TRP A 73 0.33 -10.30 2.55
C TRP A 73 0.80 -8.87 2.77
N LEU A 74 1.70 -8.68 3.73
CA LEU A 74 2.21 -7.35 4.04
C LEU A 74 2.95 -6.75 2.83
N LEU A 75 3.75 -7.58 2.16
CA LEU A 75 4.56 -7.15 1.03
C LEU A 75 3.73 -6.84 -0.21
N ASN A 76 2.80 -7.70 -0.58
CA ASN A 76 2.08 -7.57 -1.85
C ASN A 76 0.57 -7.82 -1.78
N GLY A 77 0.03 -8.05 -0.61
CA GLY A 77 -1.42 -8.24 -0.44
C GLY A 77 -1.90 -9.67 -0.66
N GLU A 78 -1.00 -10.61 -0.83
CA GLU A 78 -1.35 -12.02 -1.01
C GLU A 78 -1.22 -12.80 0.29
N GLY A 79 -2.14 -13.72 0.54
CA GLY A 79 -2.12 -14.54 1.74
C GLY A 79 -2.96 -13.96 2.86
N GLU A 80 -2.67 -14.38 4.09
CA GLU A 80 -3.46 -13.99 5.24
C GLU A 80 -3.04 -12.66 5.81
N GLY A 81 -4.00 -11.80 6.03
CA GLY A 81 -3.81 -10.48 6.61
C GLY A 81 -5.09 -9.96 7.22
N VAL A 82 -5.28 -8.65 7.12
CA VAL A 82 -6.48 -8.00 7.65
C VAL A 82 -7.67 -8.31 6.77
N SER A 83 -8.80 -8.65 7.41
CA SER A 83 -10.06 -8.85 6.71
C SER A 83 -10.54 -7.55 6.06
N ASN A 84 -11.29 -7.68 4.98
CA ASN A 84 -11.91 -6.53 4.33
C ASN A 84 -12.87 -5.86 5.31
N PRO A 85 -12.99 -4.53 5.27
CA PRO A 85 -13.99 -3.84 6.10
C PRO A 85 -15.40 -4.39 5.93
N GLU A 86 -15.70 -4.92 4.77
CA GLU A 86 -17.00 -5.53 4.46
C GLU A 86 -17.29 -6.77 5.29
N ASP A 87 -16.25 -7.44 5.79
CA ASP A 87 -16.42 -8.63 6.63
C ASP A 87 -16.95 -8.25 8.01
N ASP A 88 -16.67 -7.04 8.45
CA ASP A 88 -17.05 -6.55 9.78
C ASP A 88 -18.27 -5.63 9.74
N THR A 89 -18.48 -4.95 8.64
CA THR A 89 -19.57 -3.99 8.49
C THR A 89 -20.26 -4.19 7.15
N THR A 90 -21.57 -3.88 7.12
CA THR A 90 -22.31 -3.91 5.88
C THR A 90 -22.14 -2.57 5.16
N ILE A 91 -21.58 -2.62 3.96
CA ILE A 91 -21.42 -1.45 3.10
C ILE A 91 -22.45 -1.57 1.98
N ALA A 92 -23.18 -0.47 1.75
CA ALA A 92 -24.16 -0.46 0.65
C ALA A 92 -23.46 -0.75 -0.68
N PRO A 93 -24.06 -1.57 -1.55
CA PRO A 93 -23.45 -1.91 -2.84
C PRO A 93 -23.04 -0.70 -3.66
N GLU A 94 -23.83 0.37 -3.63
CA GLU A 94 -23.53 1.60 -4.37
C GLU A 94 -22.25 2.26 -3.89
N ILE A 95 -22.05 2.25 -2.55
CA ILE A 95 -20.83 2.82 -1.96
C ILE A 95 -19.63 1.96 -2.30
N ASN A 96 -19.79 0.64 -2.25
CA ASN A 96 -18.73 -0.28 -2.60
C ASN A 96 -18.30 -0.11 -4.07
N ASP A 97 -19.26 0.05 -4.97
CA ASP A 97 -18.97 0.28 -6.38
C ASP A 97 -18.17 1.56 -6.59
N ILE A 98 -18.51 2.62 -5.85
CA ILE A 98 -17.77 3.89 -5.92
C ILE A 98 -16.36 3.72 -5.43
N LEU A 99 -16.17 2.98 -4.33
CA LEU A 99 -14.82 2.71 -3.79
C LEU A 99 -13.95 1.93 -4.77
N ILE A 100 -14.52 0.94 -5.44
CA ILE A 100 -13.84 0.16 -6.47
C ILE A 100 -13.41 1.08 -7.61
N GLU A 101 -14.32 1.92 -8.09
CA GLU A 101 -14.05 2.84 -9.16
C GLU A 101 -12.94 3.83 -8.80
N ILE A 102 -12.96 4.34 -7.57
CA ILE A 102 -11.90 5.22 -7.08
C ILE A 102 -10.54 4.52 -7.13
N ARG A 103 -10.48 3.26 -6.68
CA ARG A 103 -9.23 2.49 -6.67
C ARG A 103 -8.72 2.22 -8.07
N GLU A 104 -9.61 1.90 -8.99
CA GLU A 104 -9.25 1.70 -10.39
C GLU A 104 -8.69 2.98 -11.01
N MET A 105 -9.31 4.10 -10.70
CA MET A 105 -8.82 5.40 -11.17
C MET A 105 -7.46 5.74 -10.60
N LYS A 106 -7.24 5.47 -9.32
CA LYS A 106 -5.94 5.69 -8.70
C LYS A 106 -4.85 4.85 -9.37
N ALA A 107 -5.14 3.59 -9.64
CA ALA A 107 -4.20 2.71 -10.32
C ALA A 107 -3.89 3.21 -11.74
N THR A 108 -4.91 3.66 -12.46
CA THR A 108 -4.74 4.23 -13.80
C THR A 108 -3.89 5.49 -13.75
N MET A 109 -4.14 6.38 -12.79
CA MET A 109 -3.38 7.60 -12.62
C MET A 109 -1.91 7.31 -12.34
N LYS A 110 -1.62 6.32 -11.50
CA LYS A 110 -0.25 5.92 -11.21
C LYS A 110 0.47 5.43 -12.48
N THR A 111 -0.21 4.59 -13.26
CA THR A 111 0.33 4.08 -14.51
C THR A 111 0.61 5.22 -15.49
N GLN A 112 -0.31 6.19 -15.58
CA GLN A 112 -0.14 7.34 -16.46
C GLN A 112 1.00 8.24 -15.97
N ALA A 113 1.14 8.42 -14.67
CA ALA A 113 2.23 9.20 -14.11
C ALA A 113 3.60 8.57 -14.43
N ASP A 114 3.70 7.25 -14.32
CA ASP A 114 4.92 6.52 -14.66
C ASP A 114 5.27 6.69 -16.14
N LYS A 115 4.26 6.58 -17.00
CA LYS A 115 4.42 6.77 -18.44
C LYS A 115 4.89 8.18 -18.76
N LEU A 116 4.29 9.17 -18.10
CA LEU A 116 4.68 10.56 -18.26
C LEU A 116 6.14 10.77 -17.87
N GLY A 117 6.58 10.19 -16.76
CA GLY A 117 7.98 10.25 -16.34
C GLY A 117 8.94 9.70 -17.38
N ARG A 118 8.56 8.57 -17.99
CA ARG A 118 9.38 7.98 -19.05
C ARG A 118 9.44 8.86 -20.30
N LEU A 119 8.32 9.51 -20.64
CA LEU A 119 8.28 10.43 -21.78
C LEU A 119 9.11 11.68 -21.52
N GLU A 120 9.06 12.22 -20.29
CA GLU A 120 9.89 13.36 -19.93
C GLU A 120 11.38 13.04 -20.06
N LYS A 121 11.78 11.84 -19.61
CA LYS A 121 13.16 11.41 -19.74
C LYS A 121 13.56 11.31 -21.22
N LYS A 122 12.69 10.73 -22.03
CA LYS A 122 12.93 10.60 -23.47
C LYS A 122 13.10 11.97 -24.12
N LEU A 123 12.25 12.94 -23.73
CA LEU A 123 12.33 14.30 -24.23
C LEU A 123 13.65 14.95 -23.83
N ARG A 124 14.06 14.83 -22.58
CA ARG A 124 15.34 15.38 -22.13
C ARG A 124 16.52 14.82 -22.92
N LEU A 125 16.52 13.51 -23.17
CA LEU A 125 17.58 12.88 -23.96
C LEU A 125 17.63 13.38 -25.38
N LYS A 126 16.46 13.58 -26.01
CA LYS A 126 16.37 14.12 -27.35
C LYS A 126 16.87 15.57 -27.43
N LEU A 127 16.50 16.38 -26.46
CA LEU A 127 16.97 17.77 -26.40
C LEU A 127 18.49 17.83 -26.21
N MET A 128 19.05 16.93 -25.42
CA MET A 128 20.51 16.85 -25.25
C MET A 128 21.23 16.47 -26.55
N GLU A 129 20.66 15.55 -27.33
CA GLU A 129 21.22 15.16 -28.60
C GLU A 129 21.25 16.33 -29.57
N GLU A 130 20.19 17.15 -29.60
CA GLU A 130 20.09 18.27 -30.52
C GLU A 130 20.97 19.45 -30.14
N SER A 131 21.35 19.53 -28.86
CA SER A 131 22.18 20.64 -28.37
C SER A 131 23.67 20.47 -28.61
N VAL A 132 24.07 19.31 -29.12
CA VAL A 132 25.49 18.99 -29.40
C VAL A 132 25.89 19.51 -30.78
#